data_7851cdb986813ad4b09ff026cf0fb754
#
_entry.id   7851cdb986813ad4b09ff026cf0fb754
#
_cell.length_a   1.000
_cell.length_b   1.000
_cell.length_c   1.000
_cell.angle_alpha   90.00
_cell.angle_beta   90.00
_cell.angle_gamma   90.00
#
_symmetry.space_group_name_H-M   'P 1'
#
loop_
_entity.id
_entity.type
_entity.pdbx_description
1 polymer ?
#
loop_
_entity_poly.entity_id
_entity_poly.type
_entity_poly.pdbx_seq_one_letter_code
_entity_poly.pdbx_strand_id
1 'polypeptide(L)'
;MPSMAQNTQTKKDASDHNYNVEKELETFTAIYKQLDMMYVDTLDPAITVGNGIRAMLNSLDPYTTYYPSDKVKELHTMLTGKYAGIGAMIRKDMRNGNVVIDEPYENMPAAEVGLRKGDVIVAINDSTMLGKDVSYVSSHLRGEPGTTFLLKIRRDGGVALKGKKNKGNKDITLKITRRAIQLPSVPYYGMLGDGVGYLLLTQFTDECSRDIRRAIVDLRQQGMTRLVFDLRNNGGGALAEAIKIVNMFVPKGITLVTTKGKIKRSNSEYVTEQEPLDTIMPTVILTNGNTASASEITAGSLQDLDRAVVMGTRTYGKGLVQLPVDMPHGGNLKLTTSKYYIPSGRCIQAINYKHTGGGYREHIPDSLTHEFKTRGGRIVRDGGGIKPDVEVKADSLPNIAFYLRESGLDSTEVMYTYVLDYIRSHKTIAPAAEFKLTDDDYAEFKKRVMESGFKYDRETSKTYDELVKIAKFEGYYDDAKAEFDALKDKLKHNLGSDLDKNRKVLQQILESEIVTAYYYQKGAIANSLASDTQVAEAKKLLLDTERYNKILRP
;
A
#
# COMPACT_ATOMS: atom_id res chain seq x y z
N MET A 1 -28.31 -4.70 -50.26
CA MET A 1 -28.64 -5.84 -49.38
C MET A 1 -27.37 -6.47 -48.77
N PRO A 2 -26.82 -5.92 -47.67
CA PRO A 2 -25.78 -6.61 -46.92
C PRO A 2 -26.19 -7.06 -45.50
N SER A 3 -27.48 -6.98 -45.10
CA SER A 3 -27.85 -7.19 -43.69
C SER A 3 -28.21 -8.63 -43.29
N MET A 4 -28.50 -9.53 -44.22
CA MET A 4 -28.88 -10.91 -43.86
C MET A 4 -27.68 -11.86 -43.65
N ALA A 5 -26.57 -11.67 -44.37
CA ALA A 5 -25.39 -12.53 -44.23
C ALA A 5 -24.64 -12.28 -42.88
N GLN A 6 -24.56 -11.04 -42.44
CA GLN A 6 -23.95 -10.70 -41.14
C GLN A 6 -24.75 -11.24 -39.94
N ASN A 7 -26.06 -11.26 -40.00
CA ASN A 7 -26.93 -11.78 -38.96
C ASN A 7 -26.91 -13.31 -38.81
N THR A 8 -26.65 -14.04 -39.92
CA THR A 8 -26.52 -15.50 -39.89
C THR A 8 -25.16 -15.96 -39.39
N GLN A 9 -24.10 -15.23 -39.71
CA GLN A 9 -22.74 -15.55 -39.23
C GLN A 9 -22.60 -15.31 -37.73
N THR A 10 -23.11 -14.20 -37.21
CA THR A 10 -23.13 -13.91 -35.75
C THR A 10 -24.00 -14.91 -34.96
N LYS A 11 -25.08 -15.44 -35.52
CA LYS A 11 -25.90 -16.47 -34.86
C LYS A 11 -25.21 -17.84 -34.86
N LYS A 12 -24.49 -18.20 -35.92
CA LYS A 12 -23.73 -19.44 -36.02
C LYS A 12 -22.53 -19.40 -35.05
N ASP A 13 -21.79 -18.29 -35.02
CA ASP A 13 -20.66 -18.09 -34.12
C ASP A 13 -21.10 -18.13 -32.63
N ALA A 14 -22.28 -17.58 -32.30
CA ALA A 14 -22.85 -17.65 -30.95
C ALA A 14 -23.31 -19.08 -30.58
N SER A 15 -23.87 -19.85 -31.54
CA SER A 15 -24.26 -21.26 -31.36
C SER A 15 -23.04 -22.12 -31.09
N ASP A 16 -21.99 -21.96 -31.90
CA ASP A 16 -20.75 -22.71 -31.78
C ASP A 16 -20.02 -22.37 -30.47
N HIS A 17 -20.07 -21.10 -30.01
CA HIS A 17 -19.53 -20.70 -28.74
C HIS A 17 -20.26 -21.35 -27.56
N ASN A 18 -21.60 -21.35 -27.55
CA ASN A 18 -22.39 -21.96 -26.46
C ASN A 18 -22.17 -23.47 -26.39
N TYR A 19 -22.13 -24.16 -27.52
CA TYR A 19 -21.82 -25.58 -27.59
C TYR A 19 -20.44 -25.89 -26.99
N ASN A 20 -19.42 -25.09 -27.35
CA ASN A 20 -18.08 -25.26 -26.76
C ASN A 20 -18.04 -25.03 -25.25
N VAL A 21 -18.80 -24.04 -24.76
CA VAL A 21 -18.90 -23.78 -23.31
C VAL A 21 -19.52 -24.98 -22.57
N GLU A 22 -20.63 -25.50 -23.08
CA GLU A 22 -21.31 -26.68 -22.51
C GLU A 22 -20.39 -27.89 -22.49
N LYS A 23 -19.73 -28.20 -23.61
CA LYS A 23 -18.79 -29.30 -23.75
C LYS A 23 -17.64 -29.23 -22.74
N GLU A 24 -17.03 -28.08 -22.59
CA GLU A 24 -15.90 -27.91 -21.66
C GLU A 24 -16.34 -27.98 -20.20
N LEU A 25 -17.52 -27.45 -19.83
CA LEU A 25 -18.10 -27.61 -18.50
C LEU A 25 -18.45 -29.06 -18.17
N GLU A 26 -19.00 -29.79 -19.12
CA GLU A 26 -19.30 -31.22 -18.98
C GLU A 26 -18.00 -32.03 -18.76
N THR A 27 -16.97 -31.75 -19.56
CA THR A 27 -15.64 -32.37 -19.43
C THR A 27 -15.03 -32.07 -18.06
N PHE A 28 -15.07 -30.83 -17.60
CA PHE A 28 -14.57 -30.43 -16.28
C PHE A 28 -15.28 -31.19 -15.16
N THR A 29 -16.60 -31.26 -15.23
CA THR A 29 -17.43 -31.98 -14.25
C THR A 29 -17.12 -33.49 -14.25
N ALA A 30 -16.94 -34.10 -15.41
CA ALA A 30 -16.59 -35.52 -15.54
C ALA A 30 -15.20 -35.80 -14.93
N ILE A 31 -14.21 -34.96 -15.23
CA ILE A 31 -12.87 -35.09 -14.63
C ILE A 31 -12.95 -35.01 -13.10
N TYR A 32 -13.65 -34.01 -12.55
CA TYR A 32 -13.76 -33.88 -11.10
C TYR A 32 -14.44 -35.12 -10.46
N LYS A 33 -15.50 -35.64 -11.04
CA LYS A 33 -16.16 -36.87 -10.56
C LYS A 33 -15.21 -38.07 -10.53
N GLN A 34 -14.35 -38.22 -11.57
CA GLN A 34 -13.38 -39.32 -11.61
C GLN A 34 -12.30 -39.13 -10.54
N LEU A 35 -11.84 -37.90 -10.32
CA LEU A 35 -10.88 -37.59 -9.24
C LEU A 35 -11.46 -37.93 -7.87
N ASP A 36 -12.69 -37.50 -7.59
CA ASP A 36 -13.36 -37.75 -6.30
C ASP A 36 -13.58 -39.25 -6.03
N MET A 37 -13.88 -40.04 -7.10
CA MET A 37 -14.12 -41.48 -6.99
C MET A 37 -12.84 -42.34 -6.94
N MET A 38 -11.78 -41.93 -7.64
CA MET A 38 -10.68 -42.86 -7.98
C MET A 38 -9.31 -42.37 -7.53
N TYR A 39 -9.16 -41.12 -7.09
CA TYR A 39 -7.87 -40.62 -6.64
C TYR A 39 -7.40 -41.34 -5.37
N VAL A 40 -6.08 -41.60 -5.26
CA VAL A 40 -5.49 -42.42 -4.21
C VAL A 40 -5.78 -41.91 -2.80
N ASP A 41 -5.89 -40.59 -2.62
CA ASP A 41 -6.19 -39.97 -1.34
C ASP A 41 -7.56 -39.28 -1.35
N THR A 42 -8.17 -39.11 -0.18
CA THR A 42 -9.42 -38.36 -0.03
C THR A 42 -9.22 -36.89 -0.37
N LEU A 43 -10.00 -36.39 -1.31
CA LEU A 43 -9.95 -34.98 -1.72
C LEU A 43 -10.91 -34.12 -0.88
N ASP A 44 -10.48 -32.92 -0.56
CA ASP A 44 -11.37 -31.86 -0.07
C ASP A 44 -11.94 -31.10 -1.28
N PRO A 45 -13.28 -31.17 -1.50
CA PRO A 45 -13.92 -30.48 -2.62
C PRO A 45 -13.70 -28.98 -2.64
N ALA A 46 -13.72 -28.32 -1.48
CA ALA A 46 -13.54 -26.88 -1.37
C ALA A 46 -12.12 -26.46 -1.78
N ILE A 47 -11.12 -27.24 -1.41
CA ILE A 47 -9.72 -26.99 -1.78
C ILE A 47 -9.51 -27.29 -3.27
N THR A 48 -9.94 -28.46 -3.74
CA THR A 48 -9.66 -28.93 -5.11
C THR A 48 -10.36 -28.05 -6.15
N VAL A 49 -11.68 -27.85 -6.01
CA VAL A 49 -12.46 -26.99 -6.93
C VAL A 49 -12.03 -25.53 -6.78
N GLY A 50 -11.77 -25.07 -5.55
CA GLY A 50 -11.28 -23.72 -5.29
C GLY A 50 -9.94 -23.41 -5.97
N ASN A 51 -9.02 -24.39 -6.04
CA ASN A 51 -7.77 -24.26 -6.79
C ASN A 51 -8.02 -24.13 -8.30
N GLY A 52 -8.95 -24.93 -8.85
CA GLY A 52 -9.36 -24.85 -10.25
C GLY A 52 -9.96 -23.48 -10.59
N ILE A 53 -10.88 -22.98 -9.76
CA ILE A 53 -11.47 -21.64 -9.91
C ILE A 53 -10.37 -20.58 -9.88
N ARG A 54 -9.47 -20.65 -8.91
CA ARG A 54 -8.37 -19.67 -8.78
C ARG A 54 -7.46 -19.68 -10.01
N ALA A 55 -7.09 -20.86 -10.53
CA ALA A 55 -6.27 -20.98 -11.73
C ALA A 55 -6.97 -20.39 -12.96
N MET A 56 -8.26 -20.68 -13.15
CA MET A 56 -9.08 -20.10 -14.22
C MET A 56 -9.13 -18.56 -14.14
N LEU A 57 -9.41 -17.99 -12.96
CA LEU A 57 -9.51 -16.54 -12.79
C LEU A 57 -8.17 -15.86 -13.00
N ASN A 58 -7.08 -16.42 -12.47
CA ASN A 58 -5.71 -15.89 -12.64
C ASN A 58 -5.26 -15.87 -14.11
N SER A 59 -5.84 -16.73 -14.98
CA SER A 59 -5.54 -16.69 -16.42
C SER A 59 -6.15 -15.48 -17.13
N LEU A 60 -7.10 -14.78 -16.51
CA LEU A 60 -7.78 -13.61 -17.08
C LEU A 60 -7.05 -12.31 -16.69
N ASP A 61 -6.93 -12.05 -15.40
CA ASP A 61 -6.27 -10.90 -14.81
C ASP A 61 -6.03 -11.13 -13.29
N PRO A 62 -5.15 -10.37 -12.62
CA PRO A 62 -4.86 -10.55 -11.19
C PRO A 62 -5.93 -9.94 -10.25
N TYR A 63 -6.99 -9.33 -10.76
CA TYR A 63 -7.99 -8.61 -9.97
C TYR A 63 -9.32 -9.33 -9.88
N THR A 64 -9.63 -10.20 -10.88
CA THR A 64 -10.81 -11.05 -10.87
C THR A 64 -10.61 -12.16 -9.84
N THR A 65 -11.35 -12.10 -8.73
CA THR A 65 -11.14 -12.98 -7.57
C THR A 65 -12.47 -13.49 -7.03
N TYR A 66 -12.53 -14.78 -6.74
CA TYR A 66 -13.65 -15.39 -6.04
C TYR A 66 -13.42 -15.43 -4.53
N TYR A 67 -14.41 -15.00 -3.78
CA TYR A 67 -14.48 -15.05 -2.32
C TYR A 67 -15.56 -16.05 -1.91
N PRO A 68 -15.21 -17.20 -1.33
CA PRO A 68 -16.20 -18.11 -0.73
C PRO A 68 -16.93 -17.41 0.45
N SER A 69 -18.06 -17.95 0.86
CA SER A 69 -18.96 -17.32 1.86
C SER A 69 -18.29 -16.93 3.17
N ASP A 70 -17.35 -17.74 3.64
CA ASP A 70 -16.53 -17.45 4.84
C ASP A 70 -15.56 -16.29 4.66
N LYS A 71 -15.20 -15.92 3.41
CA LYS A 71 -14.27 -14.85 3.05
C LYS A 71 -14.95 -13.55 2.57
N VAL A 72 -16.26 -13.54 2.39
CA VAL A 72 -17.00 -12.34 1.92
C VAL A 72 -16.86 -11.17 2.90
N LYS A 73 -16.76 -11.42 4.21
CA LYS A 73 -16.49 -10.38 5.20
C LYS A 73 -15.13 -9.70 4.99
N GLU A 74 -14.13 -10.42 4.51
CA GLU A 74 -12.81 -9.84 4.18
C GLU A 74 -12.93 -8.88 2.99
N LEU A 75 -13.68 -9.28 1.94
CA LEU A 75 -13.98 -8.41 0.80
C LEU A 75 -14.69 -7.13 1.24
N HIS A 76 -15.70 -7.25 2.08
CA HIS A 76 -16.43 -6.08 2.60
C HIS A 76 -15.52 -5.14 3.40
N THR A 77 -14.66 -5.68 4.25
CA THR A 77 -13.67 -4.90 5.01
C THR A 77 -12.68 -4.18 4.07
N MET A 78 -12.23 -4.86 3.01
CA MET A 78 -11.34 -4.27 2.01
C MET A 78 -12.00 -3.08 1.28
N LEU A 79 -13.28 -3.20 0.93
CA LEU A 79 -14.01 -2.18 0.19
C LEU A 79 -14.41 -0.97 1.04
N THR A 80 -14.78 -1.20 2.30
CA THR A 80 -15.33 -0.15 3.19
C THR A 80 -14.30 0.42 4.17
N GLY A 81 -13.18 -0.28 4.38
CA GLY A 81 -12.22 0.06 5.44
C GLY A 81 -12.75 -0.16 6.85
N LYS A 82 -13.94 -0.78 7.00
CA LYS A 82 -14.62 -0.98 8.30
C LYS A 82 -14.45 -2.40 8.79
N TYR A 83 -14.02 -2.56 10.03
CA TYR A 83 -14.03 -3.84 10.74
C TYR A 83 -14.39 -3.63 12.20
N ALA A 84 -14.77 -4.67 12.90
CA ALA A 84 -15.06 -4.57 14.33
C ALA A 84 -13.94 -5.22 15.16
N GLY A 85 -13.42 -4.47 16.12
CA GLY A 85 -12.29 -4.90 16.94
C GLY A 85 -11.85 -3.86 17.96
N ILE A 86 -10.57 -3.87 18.30
CA ILE A 86 -9.99 -2.99 19.32
C ILE A 86 -9.27 -1.75 18.75
N GLY A 87 -8.98 -1.72 17.47
CA GLY A 87 -8.25 -0.61 16.84
C GLY A 87 -6.77 -0.57 17.25
N ALA A 88 -6.04 -1.63 16.93
CA ALA A 88 -4.60 -1.69 17.11
C ALA A 88 -3.95 -2.53 16.00
N MET A 89 -2.72 -2.19 15.66
CA MET A 89 -1.83 -3.05 14.90
C MET A 89 -1.14 -4.01 15.86
N ILE A 90 -1.04 -5.28 15.46
CA ILE A 90 -0.35 -6.32 16.20
C ILE A 90 0.71 -6.98 15.32
N ARG A 91 1.80 -7.43 15.94
CA ARG A 91 2.87 -8.14 15.22
C ARG A 91 3.37 -9.33 16.04
N LYS A 92 4.10 -10.24 15.39
CA LYS A 92 4.85 -11.30 16.08
C LYS A 92 6.20 -10.75 16.53
N ASP A 93 6.55 -10.95 17.78
CA ASP A 93 7.91 -10.72 18.29
C ASP A 93 8.75 -11.95 17.99
N MET A 94 9.70 -11.82 17.07
CA MET A 94 10.52 -12.95 16.57
C MET A 94 11.45 -13.54 17.62
N ARG A 95 11.74 -12.81 18.70
CA ARG A 95 12.61 -13.28 19.80
C ARG A 95 11.96 -14.39 20.64
N ASN A 96 10.64 -14.36 20.77
CA ASN A 96 9.90 -15.27 21.67
C ASN A 96 8.64 -15.87 21.04
N GLY A 97 8.32 -15.50 19.80
CA GLY A 97 7.18 -16.03 19.05
C GLY A 97 5.82 -15.55 19.52
N ASN A 98 5.73 -14.62 20.46
CA ASN A 98 4.47 -14.10 20.97
C ASN A 98 3.96 -12.92 20.14
N VAL A 99 2.64 -12.72 20.17
CA VAL A 99 2.02 -11.56 19.53
C VAL A 99 2.01 -10.38 20.49
N VAL A 100 2.43 -9.21 19.98
CA VAL A 100 2.52 -7.96 20.73
C VAL A 100 1.69 -6.87 20.07
N ILE A 101 1.30 -5.88 20.86
CA ILE A 101 0.76 -4.62 20.35
C ILE A 101 1.91 -3.86 19.69
N ASP A 102 1.76 -3.56 18.41
CA ASP A 102 2.72 -2.72 17.69
C ASP A 102 2.32 -1.25 17.74
N GLU A 103 1.04 -0.96 17.42
CA GLU A 103 0.51 0.39 17.49
C GLU A 103 -0.97 0.37 17.89
N PRO A 104 -1.38 0.94 19.01
CA PRO A 104 -2.78 1.26 19.27
C PRO A 104 -3.16 2.50 18.47
N TYR A 105 -4.33 2.49 17.79
CA TYR A 105 -4.77 3.66 17.01
C TYR A 105 -5.40 4.72 17.92
N GLU A 106 -5.11 6.00 17.60
CA GLU A 106 -5.63 7.15 18.31
C GLU A 106 -7.18 7.12 18.39
N ASN A 107 -7.75 7.43 19.55
CA ASN A 107 -9.19 7.47 19.81
C ASN A 107 -9.92 6.13 19.59
N MET A 108 -9.21 5.01 19.65
CA MET A 108 -9.75 3.66 19.52
C MET A 108 -9.68 2.90 20.85
N PRO A 109 -10.49 1.82 21.03
CA PRO A 109 -10.58 1.10 22.30
C PRO A 109 -9.23 0.67 22.88
N ALA A 110 -8.28 0.28 22.05
CA ALA A 110 -6.95 -0.12 22.48
C ALA A 110 -6.19 1.04 23.16
N ALA A 111 -6.20 2.22 22.56
CA ALA A 111 -5.56 3.41 23.13
C ALA A 111 -6.29 3.90 24.39
N GLU A 112 -7.61 3.88 24.39
CA GLU A 112 -8.44 4.33 25.52
C GLU A 112 -8.22 3.51 26.81
N VAL A 113 -8.00 2.19 26.68
CA VAL A 113 -7.68 1.34 27.84
C VAL A 113 -6.19 1.38 28.20
N GLY A 114 -5.39 2.15 27.48
CA GLY A 114 -3.97 2.37 27.75
C GLY A 114 -3.04 1.25 27.30
N LEU A 115 -3.40 0.50 26.24
CA LEU A 115 -2.47 -0.38 25.54
C LEU A 115 -1.33 0.42 24.93
N ARG A 116 -0.15 -0.18 24.85
CA ARG A 116 1.08 0.48 24.37
C ARG A 116 1.88 -0.45 23.47
N LYS A 117 2.72 0.15 22.62
CA LYS A 117 3.72 -0.59 21.84
C LYS A 117 4.55 -1.49 22.76
N GLY A 118 4.67 -2.78 22.40
CA GLY A 118 5.42 -3.77 23.16
C GLY A 118 4.62 -4.55 24.22
N ASP A 119 3.33 -4.26 24.44
CA ASP A 119 2.50 -5.07 25.33
C ASP A 119 2.30 -6.46 24.71
N VAL A 120 2.76 -7.51 25.39
CA VAL A 120 2.59 -8.91 24.94
C VAL A 120 1.16 -9.36 25.25
N ILE A 121 0.46 -9.88 24.25
CA ILE A 121 -0.89 -10.43 24.42
C ILE A 121 -0.80 -11.83 25.04
N VAL A 122 -1.19 -11.97 26.30
CA VAL A 122 -1.07 -13.21 27.08
C VAL A 122 -2.33 -14.07 26.96
N ALA A 123 -3.50 -13.48 27.16
CA ALA A 123 -4.77 -14.19 27.07
C ALA A 123 -5.93 -13.26 26.68
N ILE A 124 -6.94 -13.83 26.05
CA ILE A 124 -8.22 -13.20 25.76
C ILE A 124 -9.29 -14.04 26.45
N ASN A 125 -9.98 -13.46 27.43
CA ASN A 125 -10.79 -14.20 28.41
C ASN A 125 -9.94 -15.35 29.00
N ASP A 126 -10.45 -16.58 28.93
CA ASP A 126 -9.78 -17.78 29.47
C ASP A 126 -8.85 -18.46 28.45
N SER A 127 -8.74 -17.93 27.23
CA SER A 127 -7.94 -18.52 26.15
C SER A 127 -6.54 -17.93 26.11
N THR A 128 -5.50 -18.79 26.21
CA THR A 128 -4.10 -18.34 26.06
C THR A 128 -3.78 -17.95 24.62
N MET A 129 -3.05 -16.84 24.47
CA MET A 129 -2.56 -16.33 23.18
C MET A 129 -1.05 -16.53 23.01
N LEU A 130 -0.36 -17.02 24.03
CA LEU A 130 1.08 -17.27 23.97
C LEU A 130 1.40 -18.35 22.92
N GLY A 131 2.39 -18.08 22.08
CA GLY A 131 2.82 -18.99 21.00
C GLY A 131 1.82 -19.13 19.84
N LYS A 132 0.72 -18.37 19.82
CA LYS A 132 -0.25 -18.38 18.72
C LYS A 132 0.17 -17.47 17.59
N ASP A 133 -0.33 -17.75 16.38
CA ASP A 133 -0.09 -16.90 15.20
C ASP A 133 -0.87 -15.59 15.27
N VAL A 134 -0.37 -14.58 14.54
CA VAL A 134 -1.01 -13.26 14.46
C VAL A 134 -2.46 -13.35 13.97
N SER A 135 -2.73 -14.23 12.98
CA SER A 135 -4.07 -14.45 12.44
C SER A 135 -5.04 -15.00 13.51
N TYR A 136 -4.57 -15.96 14.32
CA TYR A 136 -5.35 -16.53 15.42
C TYR A 136 -5.66 -15.46 16.47
N VAL A 137 -4.67 -14.71 16.95
CA VAL A 137 -4.86 -13.64 17.92
C VAL A 137 -5.77 -12.54 17.35
N SER A 138 -5.56 -12.13 16.10
CA SER A 138 -6.38 -11.13 15.43
C SER A 138 -7.85 -11.53 15.36
N SER A 139 -8.15 -12.80 15.05
CA SER A 139 -9.53 -13.30 15.00
C SER A 139 -10.24 -13.24 16.36
N HIS A 140 -9.51 -13.42 17.47
CA HIS A 140 -10.05 -13.31 18.82
C HIS A 140 -10.19 -11.87 19.31
N LEU A 141 -9.36 -10.94 18.82
CA LEU A 141 -9.50 -9.50 19.10
C LEU A 141 -10.67 -8.89 18.32
N ARG A 142 -10.99 -9.42 17.14
CA ARG A 142 -12.17 -9.04 16.35
C ARG A 142 -13.44 -9.67 16.92
N GLY A 143 -14.60 -9.15 16.52
CA GLY A 143 -15.91 -9.68 16.94
C GLY A 143 -16.99 -8.62 16.76
N GLU A 144 -18.23 -8.91 17.18
CA GLU A 144 -19.35 -7.98 17.03
C GLU A 144 -19.13 -6.69 17.83
N PRO A 145 -19.45 -5.50 17.26
CA PRO A 145 -19.37 -4.23 17.96
C PRO A 145 -20.22 -4.25 19.24
N GLY A 146 -19.72 -3.61 20.31
CA GLY A 146 -20.38 -3.58 21.61
C GLY A 146 -20.08 -4.80 22.51
N THR A 147 -19.51 -5.88 21.97
CA THR A 147 -19.10 -7.02 22.80
C THR A 147 -17.84 -6.68 23.61
N THR A 148 -17.80 -7.18 24.83
CA THR A 148 -16.72 -6.91 25.79
C THR A 148 -15.98 -8.20 26.15
N PHE A 149 -14.67 -8.10 26.33
CA PHE A 149 -13.82 -9.20 26.78
C PHE A 149 -12.70 -8.71 27.71
N LEU A 150 -12.07 -9.66 28.41
CA LEU A 150 -10.90 -9.40 29.23
C LEU A 150 -9.64 -9.70 28.42
N LEU A 151 -8.77 -8.71 28.30
CA LEU A 151 -7.45 -8.85 27.67
C LEU A 151 -6.38 -8.86 28.76
N LYS A 152 -5.69 -9.98 28.91
CA LYS A 152 -4.50 -10.07 29.76
C LYS A 152 -3.28 -9.79 28.91
N ILE A 153 -2.52 -8.77 29.30
CA ILE A 153 -1.24 -8.41 28.67
C ILE A 153 -0.10 -8.57 29.66
N ARG A 154 1.10 -8.74 29.13
CA ARG A 154 2.34 -8.61 29.89
C ARG A 154 3.09 -7.40 29.41
N ARG A 155 3.31 -6.46 30.32
CA ARG A 155 4.09 -5.23 30.07
C ARG A 155 5.44 -5.37 30.72
N ASP A 156 6.49 -5.37 29.90
CA ASP A 156 7.86 -5.38 30.39
C ASP A 156 8.19 -4.11 31.16
N GLY A 157 8.83 -4.27 32.32
CA GLY A 157 9.30 -3.15 33.14
C GLY A 157 10.53 -2.41 32.60
N GLY A 158 11.03 -2.82 31.42
CA GLY A 158 12.26 -2.31 30.79
C GLY A 158 13.49 -3.18 31.07
N VAL A 159 14.43 -3.20 30.13
CA VAL A 159 15.77 -3.74 30.36
C VAL A 159 16.48 -2.82 31.35
N ALA A 160 17.19 -3.39 32.33
CA ALA A 160 17.98 -2.62 33.29
C ALA A 160 19.05 -1.80 32.54
N LEU A 161 18.84 -0.50 32.43
CA LEU A 161 19.94 0.41 32.16
C LEU A 161 20.97 0.22 33.28
N LYS A 162 22.29 0.16 32.93
CA LYS A 162 23.40 -0.08 33.88
C LYS A 162 23.09 0.52 35.25
N GLY A 163 22.91 -0.34 36.27
CA GLY A 163 22.77 0.04 37.68
C GLY A 163 21.36 0.15 38.25
N LYS A 164 20.26 -0.11 37.47
CA LYS A 164 18.89 -0.15 38.02
C LYS A 164 18.32 -1.56 37.94
N LYS A 165 17.77 -2.06 39.06
CA LYS A 165 17.06 -3.36 39.10
C LYS A 165 15.89 -3.34 38.11
N ASN A 166 15.77 -4.41 37.30
CA ASN A 166 14.58 -4.66 36.47
C ASN A 166 13.33 -4.58 37.35
N LYS A 167 12.42 -3.66 37.04
CA LYS A 167 11.04 -3.77 37.52
C LYS A 167 10.42 -4.92 36.72
N GLY A 168 10.28 -6.09 37.34
CA GLY A 168 9.83 -7.32 36.68
C GLY A 168 8.58 -7.13 35.81
N ASN A 169 8.36 -8.06 34.90
CA ASN A 169 7.19 -8.10 34.03
C ASN A 169 5.90 -8.00 34.85
N LYS A 170 4.99 -7.12 34.43
CA LYS A 170 3.70 -6.94 35.08
C LYS A 170 2.57 -7.47 34.18
N ASP A 171 1.88 -8.49 34.66
CA ASP A 171 0.63 -8.93 34.05
C ASP A 171 -0.48 -7.93 34.41
N ILE A 172 -1.19 -7.43 33.40
CA ILE A 172 -2.28 -6.45 33.54
C ILE A 172 -3.50 -7.03 32.81
N THR A 173 -4.65 -6.99 33.47
CA THR A 173 -5.93 -7.38 32.85
C THR A 173 -6.73 -6.12 32.57
N LEU A 174 -7.15 -5.96 31.31
CA LEU A 174 -7.89 -4.82 30.80
C LEU A 174 -9.25 -5.31 30.27
N LYS A 175 -10.31 -4.56 30.58
CA LYS A 175 -11.64 -4.80 30.01
C LYS A 175 -11.77 -3.94 28.76
N ILE A 176 -11.99 -4.57 27.60
CA ILE A 176 -12.07 -3.89 26.30
C ILE A 176 -13.42 -4.17 25.64
N THR A 177 -14.05 -3.12 25.14
CA THR A 177 -15.28 -3.22 24.34
C THR A 177 -14.94 -3.02 22.88
N ARG A 178 -15.29 -3.98 22.02
CA ARG A 178 -15.10 -3.88 20.57
C ARG A 178 -15.97 -2.77 19.99
N ARG A 179 -15.42 -2.03 19.05
CA ARG A 179 -16.14 -1.03 18.26
C ARG A 179 -16.00 -1.30 16.77
N ALA A 180 -16.90 -0.73 15.99
CA ALA A 180 -16.65 -0.55 14.56
C ALA A 180 -15.44 0.38 14.40
N ILE A 181 -14.38 -0.12 13.80
CA ILE A 181 -13.14 0.61 13.52
C ILE A 181 -13.18 1.05 12.07
N GLN A 182 -12.98 2.31 11.84
CA GLN A 182 -12.77 2.88 10.51
C GLN A 182 -11.43 3.62 10.53
N LEU A 183 -10.49 3.15 9.75
CA LEU A 183 -9.22 3.85 9.59
C LEU A 183 -9.46 5.15 8.82
N PRO A 184 -8.85 6.27 9.24
CA PRO A 184 -9.03 7.53 8.55
C PRO A 184 -8.42 7.46 7.15
N SER A 185 -9.20 7.80 6.13
CA SER A 185 -8.71 7.90 4.75
C SER A 185 -7.74 9.07 4.58
N VAL A 186 -7.93 10.13 5.38
CA VAL A 186 -7.06 11.31 5.49
C VAL A 186 -6.40 11.28 6.88
N PRO A 187 -5.32 10.50 7.08
CA PRO A 187 -4.69 10.38 8.39
C PRO A 187 -3.95 11.65 8.81
N TYR A 188 -3.58 12.51 7.87
CA TYR A 188 -2.88 13.74 8.13
C TYR A 188 -3.15 14.81 7.07
N TYR A 189 -3.28 16.03 7.52
CA TYR A 189 -3.16 17.27 6.75
C TYR A 189 -2.57 18.37 7.65
N GLY A 190 -1.88 19.33 7.04
CA GLY A 190 -1.25 20.42 7.79
C GLY A 190 -0.55 21.44 6.89
N MET A 191 -0.13 22.58 7.46
CA MET A 191 0.60 23.60 6.74
C MET A 191 2.09 23.25 6.67
N LEU A 192 2.70 23.41 5.48
CA LEU A 192 4.14 23.29 5.25
C LEU A 192 4.88 24.64 5.33
N GLY A 193 4.18 25.72 5.71
CA GLY A 193 4.67 27.10 5.65
C GLY A 193 4.50 27.73 4.26
N ASP A 194 4.73 29.03 4.16
CA ASP A 194 4.66 29.83 2.92
C ASP A 194 3.33 29.71 2.16
N GLY A 195 2.22 29.50 2.89
CA GLY A 195 0.89 29.33 2.30
C GLY A 195 0.69 27.98 1.59
N VAL A 196 1.59 27.01 1.76
CA VAL A 196 1.48 25.67 1.19
C VAL A 196 0.85 24.72 2.20
N GLY A 197 -0.30 24.12 1.86
CA GLY A 197 -0.92 23.04 2.58
C GLY A 197 -0.49 21.67 2.05
N TYR A 198 -0.49 20.68 2.92
CA TYR A 198 -0.28 19.27 2.61
C TYR A 198 -1.49 18.46 3.03
N LEU A 199 -1.90 17.52 2.19
CA LEU A 199 -3.01 16.61 2.44
C LEU A 199 -2.64 15.20 1.96
N LEU A 200 -2.70 14.21 2.85
CA LEU A 200 -2.45 12.80 2.55
C LEU A 200 -3.78 12.04 2.47
N LEU A 201 -4.02 11.35 1.35
CA LEU A 201 -5.10 10.39 1.18
C LEU A 201 -4.52 8.99 1.00
N THR A 202 -4.83 8.07 1.92
CA THR A 202 -4.28 6.70 1.90
C THR A 202 -5.18 5.69 1.20
N GLN A 203 -6.49 5.95 1.13
CA GLN A 203 -7.45 5.05 0.49
C GLN A 203 -8.75 5.78 0.14
N PHE A 204 -9.37 5.41 -0.98
CA PHE A 204 -10.69 5.91 -1.38
C PHE A 204 -11.79 5.06 -0.74
N THR A 205 -12.00 5.22 0.57
CA THR A 205 -13.14 4.61 1.28
C THR A 205 -14.41 5.43 1.08
N ASP A 206 -15.56 4.85 1.43
CA ASP A 206 -16.83 5.57 1.39
C ASP A 206 -16.73 6.89 2.19
N GLU A 207 -17.24 7.98 1.60
CA GLU A 207 -17.28 9.34 2.18
C GLU A 207 -15.91 10.03 2.38
N CYS A 208 -14.79 9.47 1.89
CA CYS A 208 -13.47 10.12 2.02
C CYS A 208 -13.44 11.52 1.37
N SER A 209 -14.24 11.76 0.36
CA SER A 209 -14.41 13.09 -0.26
C SER A 209 -14.88 14.15 0.73
N ARG A 210 -15.72 13.78 1.71
CA ARG A 210 -16.14 14.69 2.78
C ARG A 210 -14.98 15.07 3.69
N ASP A 211 -14.12 14.10 4.03
CA ASP A 211 -12.95 14.34 4.87
C ASP A 211 -11.92 15.22 4.14
N ILE A 212 -11.70 14.99 2.84
CA ILE A 212 -10.86 15.87 2.00
C ILE A 212 -11.42 17.28 1.94
N ARG A 213 -12.73 17.45 1.71
CA ARG A 213 -13.36 18.76 1.70
C ARG A 213 -13.14 19.50 3.02
N ARG A 214 -13.33 18.82 4.15
CA ARG A 214 -13.08 19.38 5.48
C ARG A 214 -11.62 19.81 5.62
N ALA A 215 -10.66 18.92 5.28
CA ALA A 215 -9.24 19.22 5.37
C ALA A 215 -8.85 20.45 4.52
N ILE A 216 -9.36 20.58 3.30
CA ILE A 216 -9.10 21.74 2.44
C ILE A 216 -9.69 23.02 3.05
N VAL A 217 -10.90 22.96 3.61
CA VAL A 217 -11.53 24.12 4.27
C VAL A 217 -10.72 24.56 5.49
N ASP A 218 -10.32 23.61 6.34
CA ASP A 218 -9.51 23.88 7.54
C ASP A 218 -8.13 24.46 7.17
N LEU A 219 -7.46 23.91 6.13
CA LEU A 219 -6.21 24.44 5.64
C LEU A 219 -6.34 25.87 5.09
N ARG A 220 -7.44 26.18 4.40
CA ARG A 220 -7.73 27.53 3.92
C ARG A 220 -7.90 28.54 5.07
N GLN A 221 -8.58 28.14 6.14
CA GLN A 221 -8.70 28.96 7.34
C GLN A 221 -7.34 29.23 7.99
N GLN A 222 -6.35 28.33 7.81
CA GLN A 222 -4.97 28.50 8.24
C GLN A 222 -4.10 29.29 7.24
N GLY A 223 -4.67 29.81 6.15
CA GLY A 223 -3.98 30.61 5.15
C GLY A 223 -3.40 29.83 3.97
N MET A 224 -3.89 28.62 3.70
CA MET A 224 -3.47 27.86 2.52
C MET A 224 -3.89 28.55 1.22
N THR A 225 -2.92 28.73 0.31
CA THR A 225 -3.10 29.26 -1.04
C THR A 225 -2.60 28.30 -2.13
N ARG A 226 -1.91 27.23 -1.75
CA ARG A 226 -1.30 26.20 -2.61
C ARG A 226 -1.41 24.84 -1.94
N LEU A 227 -1.58 23.76 -2.70
CA LEU A 227 -1.81 22.43 -2.15
C LEU A 227 -0.81 21.39 -2.69
N VAL A 228 -0.21 20.64 -1.78
CA VAL A 228 0.42 19.34 -2.06
C VAL A 228 -0.58 18.26 -1.70
N PHE A 229 -1.10 17.53 -2.69
CA PHE A 229 -2.02 16.42 -2.51
C PHE A 229 -1.29 15.10 -2.70
N ASP A 230 -1.08 14.35 -1.62
CA ASP A 230 -0.29 13.14 -1.62
C ASP A 230 -1.15 11.89 -1.82
N LEU A 231 -0.92 11.21 -2.94
CA LEU A 231 -1.55 9.94 -3.32
C LEU A 231 -0.52 8.79 -3.38
N ARG A 232 0.69 9.00 -2.88
CA ARG A 232 1.72 7.94 -2.84
C ARG A 232 1.24 6.78 -1.96
N ASN A 233 1.51 5.56 -2.40
CA ASN A 233 1.10 4.30 -1.76
C ASN A 233 -0.43 4.12 -1.62
N ASN A 234 -1.24 4.93 -2.30
CA ASN A 234 -2.69 4.79 -2.32
C ASN A 234 -3.13 3.86 -3.45
N GLY A 235 -3.54 2.64 -3.13
CA GLY A 235 -4.01 1.63 -4.09
C GLY A 235 -5.38 1.90 -4.73
N GLY A 236 -6.02 3.03 -4.39
CA GLY A 236 -7.33 3.41 -4.91
C GLY A 236 -8.49 3.08 -3.95
N GLY A 237 -9.61 2.67 -4.50
CA GLY A 237 -10.86 2.37 -3.79
C GLY A 237 -12.09 2.74 -4.62
N ALA A 238 -13.07 3.40 -4.01
CA ALA A 238 -14.34 3.74 -4.62
C ALA A 238 -14.21 4.76 -5.76
N LEU A 239 -14.63 4.38 -6.97
CA LEU A 239 -14.65 5.25 -8.15
C LEU A 239 -15.48 6.53 -7.91
N ALA A 240 -16.66 6.37 -7.29
CA ALA A 240 -17.55 7.50 -7.01
C ALA A 240 -16.88 8.58 -6.14
N GLU A 241 -16.03 8.17 -5.21
CA GLU A 241 -15.28 9.11 -4.36
C GLU A 241 -14.20 9.85 -5.16
N ALA A 242 -13.51 9.17 -6.09
CA ALA A 242 -12.55 9.83 -6.98
C ALA A 242 -13.24 10.92 -7.83
N ILE A 243 -14.41 10.63 -8.38
CA ILE A 243 -15.21 11.60 -9.14
C ILE A 243 -15.56 12.83 -8.28
N LYS A 244 -16.06 12.62 -7.05
CA LYS A 244 -16.39 13.71 -6.11
C LYS A 244 -15.16 14.55 -5.74
N ILE A 245 -13.99 13.91 -5.56
CA ILE A 245 -12.76 14.61 -5.21
C ILE A 245 -12.28 15.45 -6.39
N VAL A 246 -12.24 14.89 -7.61
CA VAL A 246 -11.85 15.66 -8.80
C VAL A 246 -12.83 16.83 -9.03
N ASN A 247 -14.13 16.63 -8.80
CA ASN A 247 -15.15 17.70 -8.91
C ASN A 247 -14.90 18.88 -7.95
N MET A 248 -14.15 18.71 -6.87
CA MET A 248 -13.78 19.85 -6.02
C MET A 248 -12.85 20.83 -6.73
N PHE A 249 -12.12 20.38 -7.76
CA PHE A 249 -11.09 21.14 -8.44
C PHE A 249 -11.43 21.55 -9.87
N VAL A 250 -12.53 21.04 -10.44
CA VAL A 250 -12.92 21.29 -11.83
C VAL A 250 -14.38 21.71 -11.91
N PRO A 251 -14.77 22.51 -12.94
CA PRO A 251 -16.15 22.96 -13.11
C PRO A 251 -17.15 21.80 -13.22
N LYS A 252 -18.42 22.09 -12.94
CA LYS A 252 -19.53 21.19 -13.21
C LYS A 252 -19.68 20.91 -14.72
N GLY A 253 -20.15 19.70 -15.07
CA GLY A 253 -20.44 19.30 -16.45
C GLY A 253 -19.24 18.76 -17.22
N ILE A 254 -18.12 18.42 -16.54
CA ILE A 254 -16.94 17.85 -17.17
C ILE A 254 -17.00 16.31 -17.08
N THR A 255 -16.89 15.62 -18.22
CA THR A 255 -16.73 14.17 -18.25
C THR A 255 -15.33 13.80 -17.73
N LEU A 256 -15.29 13.06 -16.63
CA LEU A 256 -14.04 12.66 -15.97
C LEU A 256 -13.61 11.23 -16.33
N VAL A 257 -14.59 10.33 -16.45
CA VAL A 257 -14.30 8.92 -16.73
C VAL A 257 -15.39 8.37 -17.64
N THR A 258 -14.98 7.61 -18.65
CA THR A 258 -15.87 6.72 -19.40
C THR A 258 -15.45 5.28 -19.19
N THR A 259 -16.41 4.38 -19.03
CA THR A 259 -16.13 2.93 -18.97
C THR A 259 -16.62 2.23 -20.21
N LYS A 260 -15.86 1.24 -20.68
CA LYS A 260 -16.23 0.40 -21.83
C LYS A 260 -16.00 -1.07 -21.49
N GLY A 261 -17.05 -1.86 -21.56
CA GLY A 261 -17.03 -3.28 -21.32
C GLY A 261 -17.67 -4.08 -22.45
N LYS A 262 -17.68 -5.42 -22.29
CA LYS A 262 -18.27 -6.35 -23.27
C LYS A 262 -19.77 -6.14 -23.49
N ILE A 263 -20.49 -5.77 -22.44
CA ILE A 263 -21.94 -5.57 -22.46
C ILE A 263 -22.29 -4.10 -22.26
N LYS A 264 -23.37 -3.62 -22.90
CA LYS A 264 -23.79 -2.20 -22.86
C LYS A 264 -23.94 -1.66 -21.43
N ARG A 265 -24.48 -2.44 -20.49
CA ARG A 265 -24.65 -2.03 -19.08
C ARG A 265 -23.34 -1.78 -18.34
N SER A 266 -22.20 -2.21 -18.89
CA SER A 266 -20.86 -1.95 -18.35
C SER A 266 -20.25 -0.64 -18.89
N ASN A 267 -20.97 0.04 -19.80
CA ASN A 267 -20.57 1.33 -20.35
C ASN A 267 -21.26 2.42 -19.53
N SER A 268 -20.46 3.32 -19.00
CA SER A 268 -20.96 4.44 -18.21
C SER A 268 -20.11 5.67 -18.47
N GLU A 269 -20.71 6.83 -18.30
CA GLU A 269 -20.05 8.11 -18.34
C GLU A 269 -20.23 8.80 -16.99
N TYR A 270 -19.14 9.23 -16.40
CA TYR A 270 -19.12 9.91 -15.10
C TYR A 270 -18.76 11.37 -15.30
N VAL A 271 -19.70 12.22 -14.96
CA VAL A 271 -19.62 13.68 -15.16
C VAL A 271 -19.61 14.38 -13.80
N THR A 272 -18.93 15.52 -13.72
CA THR A 272 -18.97 16.36 -12.51
C THR A 272 -20.35 16.99 -12.35
N GLU A 273 -20.97 16.81 -11.19
CA GLU A 273 -22.36 17.23 -10.93
C GLU A 273 -22.49 18.44 -10.00
N GLN A 274 -21.45 18.68 -9.18
CA GLN A 274 -21.48 19.71 -8.13
C GLN A 274 -20.63 20.92 -8.53
N GLU A 275 -20.95 22.05 -7.91
CA GLU A 275 -20.08 23.24 -8.00
C GLU A 275 -18.72 22.94 -7.35
N PRO A 276 -17.62 23.37 -7.98
CA PRO A 276 -16.28 23.13 -7.48
C PRO A 276 -16.00 23.87 -6.17
N LEU A 277 -15.08 23.34 -5.39
CA LEU A 277 -14.56 24.02 -4.20
C LEU A 277 -13.54 25.08 -4.60
N ASP A 278 -12.67 24.75 -5.57
CA ASP A 278 -11.63 25.64 -6.08
C ASP A 278 -11.11 25.18 -7.46
N THR A 279 -11.19 26.05 -8.44
CA THR A 279 -10.72 25.77 -9.80
C THR A 279 -9.37 26.42 -10.13
N ILE A 280 -8.79 27.22 -9.23
CA ILE A 280 -7.63 28.06 -9.52
C ILE A 280 -6.42 27.81 -8.62
N MET A 281 -6.60 27.28 -7.41
CA MET A 281 -5.52 27.04 -6.43
C MET A 281 -4.43 26.14 -7.03
N PRO A 282 -3.17 26.58 -7.10
CA PRO A 282 -2.06 25.73 -7.55
C PRO A 282 -1.96 24.45 -6.74
N THR A 283 -1.93 23.32 -7.44
CA THR A 283 -1.94 21.99 -6.82
C THR A 283 -0.88 21.11 -7.45
N VAL A 284 -0.06 20.48 -6.62
CA VAL A 284 0.84 19.39 -6.99
C VAL A 284 0.31 18.09 -6.42
N ILE A 285 0.20 17.06 -7.25
CA ILE A 285 -0.21 15.71 -6.82
C ILE A 285 1.03 14.83 -6.78
N LEU A 286 1.32 14.27 -5.60
CA LEU A 286 2.42 13.32 -5.45
C LEU A 286 1.95 11.90 -5.76
N THR A 287 2.73 11.20 -6.59
CA THR A 287 2.45 9.83 -7.02
C THR A 287 3.67 8.93 -6.95
N ASN A 288 3.45 7.62 -6.81
CA ASN A 288 4.50 6.61 -6.94
C ASN A 288 3.97 5.32 -7.58
N GLY A 289 4.85 4.33 -7.72
CA GLY A 289 4.51 3.04 -8.31
C GLY A 289 3.39 2.25 -7.62
N ASN A 290 2.98 2.61 -6.40
CA ASN A 290 1.86 2.02 -5.67
C ASN A 290 0.58 2.88 -5.74
N THR A 291 0.63 4.05 -6.38
CA THR A 291 -0.54 4.86 -6.70
C THR A 291 -1.35 4.16 -7.79
N ALA A 292 -2.57 3.68 -7.49
CA ALA A 292 -3.33 2.83 -8.41
C ALA A 292 -4.83 3.16 -8.49
N SER A 293 -5.50 2.79 -9.60
CA SER A 293 -6.96 2.79 -9.75
C SER A 293 -7.60 4.18 -9.51
N ALA A 294 -8.46 4.36 -8.49
CA ALA A 294 -9.12 5.63 -8.15
C ALA A 294 -8.11 6.78 -7.94
N SER A 295 -6.92 6.48 -7.40
CA SER A 295 -5.82 7.46 -7.28
C SER A 295 -5.29 7.89 -8.65
N GLU A 296 -5.21 6.96 -9.61
CA GLU A 296 -4.78 7.26 -10.98
C GLU A 296 -5.85 8.03 -11.75
N ILE A 297 -7.14 7.73 -11.48
CA ILE A 297 -8.26 8.53 -12.00
C ILE A 297 -8.14 9.97 -11.49
N THR A 298 -7.91 10.16 -10.20
CA THR A 298 -7.79 11.49 -9.60
C THR A 298 -6.58 12.25 -10.17
N ALA A 299 -5.39 11.65 -10.14
CA ALA A 299 -4.17 12.29 -10.65
C ALA A 299 -4.23 12.52 -12.15
N GLY A 300 -4.65 11.50 -12.92
CA GLY A 300 -4.71 11.56 -14.37
C GLY A 300 -5.77 12.51 -14.90
N SER A 301 -6.97 12.58 -14.27
CA SER A 301 -8.01 13.52 -14.68
C SER A 301 -7.57 14.97 -14.43
N LEU A 302 -6.95 15.27 -13.29
CA LEU A 302 -6.45 16.61 -13.00
C LEU A 302 -5.25 16.98 -13.88
N GLN A 303 -4.42 16.00 -14.28
CA GLN A 303 -3.36 16.19 -15.28
C GLN A 303 -3.94 16.48 -16.67
N ASP A 304 -4.90 15.66 -17.14
CA ASP A 304 -5.50 15.79 -18.48
C ASP A 304 -6.29 17.09 -18.66
N LEU A 305 -6.85 17.61 -17.56
CA LEU A 305 -7.58 18.88 -17.53
C LEU A 305 -6.66 20.10 -17.27
N ASP A 306 -5.34 19.91 -17.21
CA ASP A 306 -4.34 20.93 -16.88
C ASP A 306 -4.64 21.69 -15.58
N ARG A 307 -5.19 20.95 -14.59
CA ARG A 307 -5.62 21.52 -13.32
C ARG A 307 -4.59 21.36 -12.21
N ALA A 308 -3.74 20.35 -12.30
CA ALA A 308 -2.67 20.07 -11.35
C ALA A 308 -1.42 19.55 -12.06
N VAL A 309 -0.27 19.76 -11.44
CA VAL A 309 0.98 19.14 -11.84
C VAL A 309 1.14 17.82 -11.10
N VAL A 310 1.37 16.73 -11.82
CA VAL A 310 1.69 15.42 -11.22
C VAL A 310 3.20 15.31 -11.04
N MET A 311 3.65 15.00 -9.82
CA MET A 311 5.06 14.90 -9.46
C MET A 311 5.35 13.59 -8.74
N GLY A 312 6.56 13.08 -8.90
CA GLY A 312 7.03 11.85 -8.23
C GLY A 312 7.47 10.81 -9.23
N THR A 313 6.95 9.60 -9.16
CA THR A 313 7.25 8.53 -10.12
C THR A 313 5.97 8.02 -10.79
N ARG A 314 6.14 7.32 -11.91
CA ARG A 314 5.05 6.73 -12.69
C ARG A 314 4.18 5.84 -11.80
N THR A 315 2.86 5.92 -11.99
CA THR A 315 1.87 5.16 -11.22
C THR A 315 1.78 3.69 -11.64
N TYR A 316 0.93 2.95 -10.96
CA TYR A 316 0.78 1.50 -11.13
C TYR A 316 0.28 1.08 -12.51
N GLY A 317 -0.70 1.77 -13.08
CA GLY A 317 -1.32 1.44 -14.36
C GLY A 317 -2.48 0.43 -14.26
N LYS A 318 -3.38 0.62 -13.30
CA LYS A 318 -4.61 -0.17 -13.20
C LYS A 318 -5.78 0.58 -13.84
N GLY A 319 -6.10 0.23 -15.09
CA GLY A 319 -7.19 0.82 -15.89
C GLY A 319 -8.45 -0.05 -16.00
N LEU A 320 -8.67 -0.96 -15.04
CA LEU A 320 -9.76 -1.93 -15.03
C LEU A 320 -10.75 -1.67 -13.89
N VAL A 321 -12.04 -1.87 -14.16
CA VAL A 321 -13.13 -1.75 -13.19
C VAL A 321 -13.60 -3.15 -12.80
N GLN A 322 -13.64 -3.41 -11.49
CA GLN A 322 -14.22 -4.63 -10.95
C GLN A 322 -15.57 -4.33 -10.30
N LEU A 323 -16.56 -5.20 -10.53
CA LEU A 323 -17.85 -5.19 -9.85
C LEU A 323 -18.01 -6.49 -9.04
N PRO A 324 -18.58 -6.40 -7.83
CA PRO A 324 -18.97 -7.59 -7.08
C PRO A 324 -20.21 -8.23 -7.73
N VAL A 325 -20.18 -9.55 -7.87
CA VAL A 325 -21.29 -10.36 -8.40
C VAL A 325 -21.55 -11.47 -7.39
N ASP A 326 -22.78 -11.54 -6.89
CA ASP A 326 -23.17 -12.59 -5.95
C ASP A 326 -23.17 -13.95 -6.64
N MET A 327 -22.59 -14.93 -5.94
CA MET A 327 -22.49 -16.30 -6.40
C MET A 327 -23.34 -17.24 -5.54
N PRO A 328 -23.70 -18.42 -6.06
CA PRO A 328 -24.39 -19.44 -5.26
C PRO A 328 -23.67 -19.71 -3.94
N HIS A 329 -24.44 -20.17 -2.95
CA HIS A 329 -23.96 -20.52 -1.60
C HIS A 329 -23.31 -19.36 -0.84
N GLY A 330 -23.67 -18.11 -1.16
CA GLY A 330 -23.22 -16.91 -0.42
C GLY A 330 -21.79 -16.46 -0.74
N GLY A 331 -21.18 -16.99 -1.80
CA GLY A 331 -19.91 -16.48 -2.30
C GLY A 331 -20.06 -15.16 -3.07
N ASN A 332 -18.96 -14.51 -3.36
CA ASN A 332 -18.90 -13.29 -4.17
C ASN A 332 -17.75 -13.35 -5.17
N LEU A 333 -18.03 -12.99 -6.43
CA LEU A 333 -17.03 -12.85 -7.49
C LEU A 333 -16.77 -11.37 -7.75
N LYS A 334 -15.59 -10.90 -7.41
CA LYS A 334 -15.09 -9.59 -7.82
C LYS A 334 -14.61 -9.69 -9.28
N LEU A 335 -15.47 -9.30 -10.24
CA LEU A 335 -15.28 -9.53 -11.67
C LEU A 335 -14.84 -8.26 -12.38
N THR A 336 -13.79 -8.33 -13.19
CA THR A 336 -13.42 -7.26 -14.14
C THR A 336 -14.43 -7.19 -15.27
N THR A 337 -15.15 -6.07 -15.36
CA THR A 337 -16.27 -5.88 -16.30
C THR A 337 -16.00 -4.85 -17.38
N SER A 338 -15.09 -3.90 -17.16
CA SER A 338 -14.80 -2.83 -18.11
C SER A 338 -13.39 -2.24 -17.93
N LYS A 339 -12.93 -1.56 -18.99
CA LYS A 339 -11.80 -0.63 -18.96
C LYS A 339 -12.31 0.78 -18.72
N TYR A 340 -11.53 1.64 -18.09
CA TYR A 340 -11.87 3.04 -17.99
C TYR A 340 -10.88 3.95 -18.75
N TYR A 341 -11.41 5.09 -19.17
CA TYR A 341 -10.74 6.10 -19.95
C TYR A 341 -10.91 7.45 -19.25
N ILE A 342 -9.83 8.20 -19.08
CA ILE A 342 -9.79 9.50 -18.41
C ILE A 342 -9.96 10.65 -19.43
N PRO A 343 -10.03 11.92 -19.05
CA PRO A 343 -10.52 13.00 -19.91
C PRO A 343 -9.86 13.16 -21.27
N SER A 344 -8.58 12.86 -21.41
CA SER A 344 -7.89 12.85 -22.72
C SER A 344 -8.33 11.72 -23.66
N GLY A 345 -9.13 10.76 -23.17
CA GLY A 345 -9.55 9.55 -23.89
C GLY A 345 -8.56 8.39 -23.78
N ARG A 346 -7.44 8.54 -23.06
CA ARG A 346 -6.46 7.48 -22.87
C ARG A 346 -6.91 6.45 -21.83
N CYS A 347 -6.57 5.17 -22.08
CA CYS A 347 -6.65 4.10 -21.11
C CYS A 347 -5.29 3.91 -20.46
N ILE A 348 -5.21 4.02 -19.14
CA ILE A 348 -3.94 3.94 -18.41
C ILE A 348 -3.48 2.51 -18.11
N GLN A 349 -4.22 1.48 -18.55
CA GLN A 349 -3.91 0.09 -18.28
C GLN A 349 -2.51 -0.28 -18.77
N ALA A 350 -1.60 -0.59 -17.84
CA ALA A 350 -0.19 -0.86 -18.12
C ALA A 350 0.13 -2.34 -18.37
N ILE A 351 -0.76 -3.26 -18.01
CA ILE A 351 -0.45 -4.69 -17.94
C ILE A 351 -1.11 -5.43 -19.08
N ASN A 352 -0.31 -6.19 -19.83
CA ASN A 352 -0.81 -7.16 -20.81
C ASN A 352 -0.89 -8.53 -20.14
N TYR A 353 -2.11 -8.95 -19.75
CA TYR A 353 -2.33 -10.21 -19.02
C TYR A 353 -2.32 -11.45 -19.92
N LYS A 354 -2.28 -11.30 -21.24
CA LYS A 354 -2.50 -12.41 -22.16
C LYS A 354 -1.36 -13.43 -22.25
N HIS A 355 -0.17 -13.12 -21.73
CA HIS A 355 1.03 -13.91 -21.95
C HIS A 355 1.81 -14.37 -20.71
N THR A 356 1.40 -13.96 -19.52
CA THR A 356 2.13 -14.31 -18.30
C THR A 356 1.17 -14.89 -17.28
N GLY A 357 1.17 -16.19 -17.09
CA GLY A 357 0.36 -16.88 -16.09
C GLY A 357 0.59 -16.33 -14.65
N GLY A 358 0.06 -15.14 -14.38
CA GLY A 358 0.19 -14.46 -13.09
C GLY A 358 0.47 -12.96 -13.15
N GLY A 359 0.44 -12.32 -14.33
CA GLY A 359 0.44 -10.85 -14.44
C GLY A 359 1.72 -10.16 -14.01
N TYR A 360 2.85 -10.49 -14.61
CA TYR A 360 4.05 -9.68 -14.46
C TYR A 360 3.80 -8.29 -15.04
N ARG A 361 4.22 -7.26 -14.31
CA ARG A 361 4.17 -5.85 -14.70
C ARG A 361 5.21 -5.61 -15.79
N GLU A 362 4.87 -5.87 -17.04
CA GLU A 362 5.70 -5.39 -18.14
C GLU A 362 5.56 -3.88 -18.26
N HIS A 363 6.67 -3.18 -18.12
CA HIS A 363 6.75 -1.77 -18.51
C HIS A 363 6.63 -1.70 -20.03
N ILE A 364 5.47 -1.24 -20.52
CA ILE A 364 5.29 -1.00 -21.95
C ILE A 364 6.21 0.18 -22.33
N PRO A 365 7.19 -0.01 -23.23
CA PRO A 365 8.03 1.08 -23.68
C PRO A 365 7.17 2.20 -24.29
N ASP A 366 7.56 3.47 -24.10
CA ASP A 366 6.83 4.63 -24.64
C ASP A 366 6.63 4.53 -26.16
N SER A 367 7.52 3.83 -26.88
CA SER A 367 7.42 3.56 -28.33
C SER A 367 6.22 2.67 -28.73
N LEU A 368 5.67 1.90 -27.80
CA LEU A 368 4.51 1.01 -28.02
C LEU A 368 3.20 1.60 -27.46
N THR A 369 3.24 2.84 -26.96
CA THR A 369 2.09 3.57 -26.41
C THR A 369 1.59 4.61 -27.41
N HIS A 370 0.31 5.02 -27.27
CA HIS A 370 -0.28 6.06 -28.11
C HIS A 370 -0.19 7.43 -27.42
N GLU A 371 -0.07 8.46 -28.23
CA GLU A 371 -0.08 9.85 -27.79
C GLU A 371 -1.50 10.39 -27.72
N PHE A 372 -1.78 11.08 -26.62
CA PHE A 372 -2.99 11.84 -26.38
C PHE A 372 -2.61 13.27 -25.99
N LYS A 373 -3.58 14.17 -25.97
CA LYS A 373 -3.37 15.55 -25.56
C LYS A 373 -4.23 15.90 -24.37
N THR A 374 -3.65 16.60 -23.42
CA THR A 374 -4.41 17.26 -22.35
C THR A 374 -5.28 18.36 -22.94
N ARG A 375 -6.15 18.95 -22.14
CA ARG A 375 -7.02 20.05 -22.55
C ARG A 375 -6.22 21.26 -23.11
N GLY A 376 -5.05 21.54 -22.52
CA GLY A 376 -4.14 22.60 -22.96
C GLY A 376 -3.15 22.20 -24.05
N GLY A 377 -3.20 20.93 -24.52
CA GLY A 377 -2.38 20.44 -25.63
C GLY A 377 -1.07 19.75 -25.22
N ARG A 378 -0.78 19.55 -23.94
CA ARG A 378 0.38 18.77 -23.49
C ARG A 378 0.26 17.32 -23.94
N ILE A 379 1.37 16.70 -24.34
CA ILE A 379 1.40 15.29 -24.74
C ILE A 379 1.40 14.40 -23.51
N VAL A 380 0.44 13.47 -23.47
CA VAL A 380 0.33 12.40 -22.49
C VAL A 380 0.17 11.06 -23.21
N ARG A 381 0.44 9.92 -22.54
CA ARG A 381 0.45 8.61 -23.18
C ARG A 381 -0.44 7.62 -22.43
N ASP A 382 -0.93 6.61 -23.14
CA ASP A 382 -1.63 5.46 -22.58
C ASP A 382 -0.68 4.33 -22.16
N GLY A 383 -1.22 3.19 -21.77
CA GLY A 383 -0.51 1.89 -21.65
C GLY A 383 0.54 1.78 -20.55
N GLY A 384 0.73 2.78 -19.70
CA GLY A 384 1.82 2.75 -18.74
C GLY A 384 1.53 3.37 -17.37
N GLY A 385 0.26 3.52 -16.98
CA GLY A 385 -0.11 4.33 -15.82
C GLY A 385 0.06 5.82 -16.10
N ILE A 386 -0.01 6.64 -15.06
CA ILE A 386 0.19 8.10 -15.16
C ILE A 386 1.68 8.40 -15.06
N LYS A 387 2.26 8.96 -16.12
CA LYS A 387 3.61 9.50 -16.11
C LYS A 387 3.57 10.87 -15.45
N PRO A 388 4.41 11.15 -14.44
CA PRO A 388 4.45 12.47 -13.82
C PRO A 388 4.95 13.54 -14.79
N ASP A 389 4.47 14.78 -14.61
CA ASP A 389 4.95 15.95 -15.34
C ASP A 389 6.36 16.33 -14.88
N VAL A 390 6.66 16.09 -13.60
CA VAL A 390 7.98 16.29 -12.99
C VAL A 390 8.39 15.00 -12.28
N GLU A 391 9.40 14.32 -12.83
CA GLU A 391 9.93 13.12 -12.22
C GLU A 391 10.84 13.46 -11.04
N VAL A 392 10.48 12.97 -9.85
CA VAL A 392 11.29 13.06 -8.64
C VAL A 392 11.32 11.67 -8.01
N LYS A 393 12.48 11.02 -8.02
CA LYS A 393 12.64 9.70 -7.40
C LYS A 393 12.52 9.83 -5.88
N ALA A 394 11.87 8.87 -5.26
CA ALA A 394 11.92 8.74 -3.81
C ALA A 394 13.33 8.30 -3.37
N ASP A 395 13.69 8.65 -2.15
CA ASP A 395 14.88 8.10 -1.53
C ASP A 395 14.75 6.57 -1.46
N SER A 396 15.78 5.85 -1.91
CA SER A 396 15.78 4.39 -1.85
C SER A 396 15.98 3.91 -0.42
N LEU A 397 15.18 2.93 0.01
CA LEU A 397 15.42 2.26 1.29
C LEU A 397 16.64 1.32 1.15
N PRO A 398 17.75 1.59 1.85
CA PRO A 398 18.92 0.71 1.81
C PRO A 398 18.59 -0.68 2.34
N ASN A 399 19.25 -1.71 1.81
CA ASN A 399 18.98 -3.09 2.19
C ASN A 399 19.13 -3.32 3.70
N ILE A 400 20.14 -2.73 4.35
CA ILE A 400 20.31 -2.79 5.81
C ILE A 400 19.11 -2.23 6.57
N ALA A 401 18.52 -1.11 6.09
CA ALA A 401 17.36 -0.50 6.70
C ALA A 401 16.11 -1.36 6.54
N PHE A 402 15.96 -2.00 5.37
CA PHE A 402 14.89 -2.96 5.11
C PHE A 402 14.94 -4.12 6.11
N TYR A 403 16.11 -4.77 6.27
CA TYR A 403 16.27 -5.89 7.20
C TYR A 403 16.08 -5.51 8.68
N LEU A 404 16.56 -4.33 9.10
CA LEU A 404 16.40 -3.85 10.47
C LEU A 404 14.95 -3.51 10.82
N ARG A 405 14.15 -3.09 9.82
CA ARG A 405 12.77 -2.67 10.00
C ARG A 405 11.76 -3.80 9.89
N GLU A 406 11.95 -4.70 8.91
CA GLU A 406 10.96 -5.73 8.58
C GLU A 406 10.97 -6.86 9.61
N SER A 407 9.84 -7.01 10.29
CA SER A 407 9.60 -8.13 11.20
C SER A 407 9.73 -9.47 10.47
N GLY A 408 10.54 -10.36 11.05
CA GLY A 408 10.77 -11.71 10.51
C GLY A 408 12.01 -11.86 9.64
N LEU A 409 12.64 -10.77 9.22
CA LEU A 409 13.93 -10.79 8.54
C LEU A 409 15.11 -10.69 9.54
N ASP A 410 14.92 -9.91 10.61
CA ASP A 410 15.88 -9.79 11.71
C ASP A 410 15.37 -10.54 12.94
N SER A 411 15.98 -11.69 13.25
CA SER A 411 15.66 -12.47 14.46
C SER A 411 16.12 -11.80 15.76
N THR A 412 17.01 -10.80 15.69
CA THR A 412 17.48 -10.06 16.86
C THR A 412 16.51 -9.00 17.32
N GLU A 413 15.64 -8.52 16.40
CA GLU A 413 14.69 -7.42 16.66
C GLU A 413 15.36 -6.20 17.31
N VAL A 414 16.62 -5.93 16.94
CA VAL A 414 17.46 -4.93 17.63
C VAL A 414 16.88 -3.51 17.52
N MET A 415 16.34 -3.15 16.34
CA MET A 415 15.71 -1.83 16.15
C MET A 415 14.45 -1.71 17.01
N TYR A 416 13.59 -2.72 16.99
CA TYR A 416 12.37 -2.74 17.80
C TYR A 416 12.67 -2.65 19.30
N THR A 417 13.64 -3.42 19.79
CA THR A 417 14.03 -3.40 21.21
C THR A 417 14.64 -2.06 21.63
N TYR A 418 15.43 -1.43 20.75
CA TYR A 418 15.95 -0.10 20.98
C TYR A 418 14.81 0.93 21.15
N VAL A 419 13.84 0.91 20.23
CA VAL A 419 12.66 1.79 20.30
C VAL A 419 11.88 1.58 21.59
N LEU A 420 11.65 0.32 22.01
CA LEU A 420 10.96 0.02 23.26
C LEU A 420 11.70 0.56 24.47
N ASP A 421 13.02 0.42 24.53
CA ASP A 421 13.83 0.93 25.65
C ASP A 421 13.87 2.45 25.67
N TYR A 422 13.93 3.09 24.49
CA TYR A 422 13.85 4.53 24.36
C TYR A 422 12.53 5.07 24.93
N ILE A 423 11.40 4.49 24.52
CA ILE A 423 10.05 4.88 25.00
C ILE A 423 9.92 4.69 26.51
N ARG A 424 10.51 3.64 27.07
CA ARG A 424 10.48 3.34 28.51
C ARG A 424 11.31 4.30 29.34
N SER A 425 12.43 4.78 28.79
CA SER A 425 13.34 5.69 29.47
C SER A 425 12.91 7.15 29.40
N HIS A 426 12.12 7.53 28.39
CA HIS A 426 11.66 8.89 28.15
C HIS A 426 10.13 8.97 28.35
N LYS A 427 9.67 9.73 29.35
CA LYS A 427 8.23 9.91 29.59
C LYS A 427 7.56 10.81 28.55
N THR A 428 8.31 11.74 28.00
CA THR A 428 7.88 12.71 26.98
C THR A 428 9.02 12.92 25.99
N ILE A 429 8.67 13.34 24.78
CA ILE A 429 9.62 13.77 23.74
C ILE A 429 9.22 15.14 23.22
N ALA A 430 10.04 15.77 22.39
CA ALA A 430 9.73 17.01 21.69
C ALA A 430 8.47 16.86 20.82
N PRO A 431 7.80 17.95 20.40
CA PRO A 431 6.70 17.89 19.44
C PRO A 431 7.06 17.07 18.21
N ALA A 432 6.10 16.32 17.66
CA ALA A 432 6.34 15.34 16.60
C ALA A 432 7.17 15.89 15.43
N ALA A 433 6.83 17.08 14.92
CA ALA A 433 7.54 17.69 13.78
C ALA A 433 8.97 18.16 14.10
N GLU A 434 9.30 18.32 15.39
CA GLU A 434 10.59 18.85 15.87
C GLU A 434 11.50 17.76 16.42
N PHE A 435 10.94 16.57 16.70
CA PHE A 435 11.68 15.48 17.32
C PHE A 435 12.81 14.99 16.42
N LYS A 436 14.01 14.94 16.98
CA LYS A 436 15.21 14.36 16.37
C LYS A 436 15.98 13.57 17.39
N LEU A 437 16.51 12.43 16.97
CA LEU A 437 17.47 11.67 17.76
C LEU A 437 18.82 12.42 17.83
N THR A 438 19.43 12.40 19.00
CA THR A 438 20.77 12.96 19.20
C THR A 438 21.86 12.05 18.59
N ASP A 439 23.07 12.58 18.48
CA ASP A 439 24.23 11.80 18.04
C ASP A 439 24.53 10.64 19.00
N ASP A 440 24.36 10.87 20.31
CA ASP A 440 24.56 9.86 21.35
C ASP A 440 23.50 8.74 21.26
N ASP A 441 22.23 9.09 21.00
CA ASP A 441 21.16 8.12 20.79
C ASP A 441 21.48 7.20 19.60
N TYR A 442 21.95 7.78 18.50
CA TYR A 442 22.32 6.98 17.32
C TYR A 442 23.57 6.12 17.58
N ALA A 443 24.55 6.65 18.30
CA ALA A 443 25.74 5.88 18.67
C ALA A 443 25.40 4.68 19.56
N GLU A 444 24.47 4.84 20.51
CA GLU A 444 23.97 3.72 21.33
C GLU A 444 23.21 2.69 20.48
N PHE A 445 22.36 3.15 19.55
CA PHE A 445 21.68 2.25 18.59
C PHE A 445 22.70 1.45 17.76
N LYS A 446 23.67 2.14 17.15
CA LYS A 446 24.74 1.53 16.37
C LYS A 446 25.49 0.47 17.19
N LYS A 447 25.87 0.79 18.42
CA LYS A 447 26.53 -0.15 19.34
C LYS A 447 25.68 -1.40 19.56
N ARG A 448 24.37 -1.25 19.83
CA ARG A 448 23.46 -2.39 20.01
C ARG A 448 23.37 -3.27 18.76
N VAL A 449 23.30 -2.68 17.57
CA VAL A 449 23.29 -3.44 16.32
C VAL A 449 24.58 -4.24 16.16
N MET A 450 25.74 -3.64 16.46
CA MET A 450 27.05 -4.32 16.39
C MET A 450 27.18 -5.49 17.38
N GLU A 451 26.58 -5.37 18.57
CA GLU A 451 26.62 -6.36 19.64
C GLU A 451 25.52 -7.43 19.53
N SER A 452 24.45 -7.19 18.75
CA SER A 452 23.28 -8.08 18.69
C SER A 452 23.48 -9.36 17.88
N GLY A 453 24.52 -9.42 17.07
CA GLY A 453 24.71 -10.49 16.09
C GLY A 453 23.85 -10.31 14.83
N PHE A 454 23.26 -9.13 14.61
CA PHE A 454 22.51 -8.80 13.41
C PHE A 454 23.29 -9.07 12.13
N LYS A 455 22.62 -9.70 11.18
CA LYS A 455 23.16 -9.99 9.84
C LYS A 455 22.09 -9.71 8.81
N TYR A 456 22.50 -9.23 7.65
CA TYR A 456 21.59 -9.03 6.53
C TYR A 456 22.26 -9.45 5.22
N ASP A 457 21.44 -9.88 4.26
CA ASP A 457 21.89 -10.30 2.95
C ASP A 457 22.22 -9.08 2.09
N ARG A 458 23.38 -9.12 1.46
CA ARG A 458 23.77 -8.11 0.45
C ARG A 458 23.62 -8.70 -0.93
N GLU A 459 22.78 -8.08 -1.74
CA GLU A 459 22.63 -8.47 -3.15
C GLU A 459 23.94 -8.41 -3.92
N THR A 460 24.81 -7.44 -3.57
CA THR A 460 26.17 -7.34 -4.13
C THR A 460 27.00 -8.59 -3.90
N SER A 461 26.95 -9.17 -2.70
CA SER A 461 27.67 -10.39 -2.36
C SER A 461 27.11 -11.60 -3.09
N LYS A 462 25.78 -11.73 -3.15
CA LYS A 462 25.12 -12.79 -3.92
C LYS A 462 25.47 -12.73 -5.41
N THR A 463 25.37 -11.54 -5.99
CA THR A 463 25.70 -11.31 -7.41
C THR A 463 27.19 -11.60 -7.69
N TYR A 464 28.09 -11.24 -6.76
CA TYR A 464 29.50 -11.59 -6.87
C TYR A 464 29.71 -13.11 -6.86
N ASP A 465 29.09 -13.83 -5.91
CA ASP A 465 29.20 -15.29 -5.81
C ASP A 465 28.65 -16.00 -7.07
N GLU A 466 27.58 -15.44 -7.64
CA GLU A 466 26.99 -15.92 -8.89
C GLU A 466 27.91 -15.62 -10.08
N LEU A 467 28.47 -14.42 -10.15
CA LEU A 467 29.47 -14.05 -11.17
C LEU A 467 30.69 -14.98 -11.14
N VAL A 468 31.21 -15.32 -9.93
CA VAL A 468 32.31 -16.28 -9.76
C VAL A 468 31.92 -17.65 -10.28
N LYS A 469 30.70 -18.14 -10.03
CA LYS A 469 30.22 -19.43 -10.56
C LYS A 469 30.17 -19.44 -12.08
N ILE A 470 29.64 -18.36 -12.69
CA ILE A 470 29.56 -18.22 -14.15
C ILE A 470 30.98 -18.15 -14.75
N ALA A 471 31.86 -17.31 -14.19
CA ALA A 471 33.23 -17.18 -14.68
C ALA A 471 34.04 -18.49 -14.59
N LYS A 472 33.82 -19.31 -13.57
CA LYS A 472 34.41 -20.65 -13.46
C LYS A 472 33.85 -21.59 -14.53
N PHE A 473 32.56 -21.57 -14.77
CA PHE A 473 31.90 -22.37 -15.81
C PHE A 473 32.40 -22.02 -17.21
N GLU A 474 32.60 -20.71 -17.48
CA GLU A 474 33.08 -20.20 -18.77
C GLU A 474 34.60 -20.25 -18.91
N GLY A 475 35.35 -20.61 -17.85
CA GLY A 475 36.81 -20.76 -17.88
C GLY A 475 37.62 -19.46 -17.69
N TYR A 476 36.96 -18.32 -17.41
CA TYR A 476 37.65 -17.01 -17.24
C TYR A 476 38.14 -16.74 -15.81
N TYR A 477 37.71 -17.53 -14.83
CA TYR A 477 38.00 -17.25 -13.42
C TYR A 477 39.48 -17.32 -13.08
N ASP A 478 40.20 -18.32 -13.59
CA ASP A 478 41.61 -18.53 -13.23
C ASP A 478 42.51 -17.44 -13.83
N ASP A 479 42.20 -16.97 -15.02
CA ASP A 479 42.93 -15.90 -15.70
C ASP A 479 42.70 -14.51 -15.06
N ALA A 480 41.53 -14.30 -14.44
CA ALA A 480 41.12 -13.03 -13.80
C ALA A 480 41.04 -13.16 -12.27
N LYS A 481 41.69 -14.15 -11.67
CA LYS A 481 41.55 -14.43 -10.24
C LYS A 481 41.96 -13.25 -9.35
N ALA A 482 43.01 -12.54 -9.72
CA ALA A 482 43.50 -11.41 -8.94
C ALA A 482 42.47 -10.27 -8.91
N GLU A 483 41.77 -10.02 -10.03
CA GLU A 483 40.71 -9.04 -10.14
C GLU A 483 39.47 -9.43 -9.35
N PHE A 484 39.08 -10.71 -9.39
CA PHE A 484 38.00 -11.25 -8.56
C PHE A 484 38.33 -11.11 -7.07
N ASP A 485 39.53 -11.49 -6.63
CA ASP A 485 39.95 -11.36 -5.24
C ASP A 485 39.99 -9.89 -4.79
N ALA A 486 40.52 -8.99 -5.62
CA ALA A 486 40.52 -7.56 -5.36
C ALA A 486 39.10 -6.98 -5.27
N LEU A 487 38.17 -7.40 -6.16
CA LEU A 487 36.75 -7.02 -6.09
C LEU A 487 36.10 -7.55 -4.82
N LYS A 488 36.35 -8.82 -4.45
CA LYS A 488 35.85 -9.41 -3.20
C LYS A 488 36.25 -8.60 -1.98
N ASP A 489 37.52 -8.21 -1.90
CA ASP A 489 38.02 -7.39 -0.80
C ASP A 489 37.39 -5.99 -0.74
N LYS A 490 37.13 -5.35 -1.91
CA LYS A 490 36.41 -4.09 -2.01
C LYS A 490 34.93 -4.20 -1.58
N LEU A 491 34.32 -5.36 -1.85
CA LEU A 491 32.94 -5.66 -1.47
C LEU A 491 32.82 -6.22 -0.05
N LYS A 492 33.92 -6.35 0.69
CA LYS A 492 33.93 -6.92 2.04
C LYS A 492 32.97 -6.18 2.97
N HIS A 493 32.14 -6.94 3.64
CA HIS A 493 31.13 -6.42 4.54
C HIS A 493 31.75 -5.78 5.79
N ASN A 494 31.35 -4.55 6.07
CA ASN A 494 31.64 -3.86 7.33
C ASN A 494 30.36 -3.23 7.87
N LEU A 495 29.71 -3.93 8.80
CA LEU A 495 28.44 -3.50 9.39
C LEU A 495 28.52 -2.07 9.98
N GLY A 496 29.62 -1.75 10.66
CA GLY A 496 29.81 -0.42 11.25
C GLY A 496 29.85 0.69 10.21
N SER A 497 30.55 0.45 9.08
CA SER A 497 30.60 1.38 7.94
C SER A 497 29.23 1.51 7.25
N ASP A 498 28.50 0.40 7.11
CA ASP A 498 27.18 0.42 6.49
C ASP A 498 26.15 1.18 7.35
N LEU A 499 26.25 1.07 8.68
CA LEU A 499 25.45 1.86 9.62
C LEU A 499 25.77 3.37 9.51
N ASP A 500 27.06 3.75 9.40
CA ASP A 500 27.46 5.14 9.23
C ASP A 500 26.99 5.72 7.90
N LYS A 501 27.20 4.98 6.80
CA LYS A 501 26.79 5.39 5.46
C LYS A 501 25.28 5.63 5.34
N ASN A 502 24.50 4.79 6.01
CA ASN A 502 23.03 4.82 5.95
C ASN A 502 22.40 5.52 7.16
N ARG A 503 23.22 6.21 7.98
CA ARG A 503 22.79 6.85 9.21
C ARG A 503 21.52 7.69 9.05
N LYS A 504 21.47 8.57 8.05
CA LYS A 504 20.34 9.47 7.82
C LYS A 504 19.01 8.70 7.71
N VAL A 505 18.98 7.64 6.90
CA VAL A 505 17.76 6.85 6.68
C VAL A 505 17.39 6.05 7.92
N LEU A 506 18.39 5.43 8.59
CA LEU A 506 18.16 4.65 9.81
C LEU A 506 17.64 5.54 10.95
N GLN A 507 18.20 6.74 11.11
CA GLN A 507 17.78 7.71 12.10
C GLN A 507 16.33 8.17 11.84
N GLN A 508 15.96 8.44 10.59
CA GLN A 508 14.58 8.78 10.21
C GLN A 508 13.58 7.66 10.54
N ILE A 509 13.96 6.40 10.31
CA ILE A 509 13.12 5.26 10.68
C ILE A 509 12.94 5.17 12.19
N LEU A 510 14.02 5.28 12.96
CA LEU A 510 13.95 5.28 14.42
C LEU A 510 13.10 6.44 14.97
N GLU A 511 13.29 7.64 14.44
CA GLU A 511 12.49 8.82 14.79
C GLU A 511 11.01 8.57 14.55
N SER A 512 10.65 8.04 13.38
CA SER A 512 9.27 7.70 13.03
C SER A 512 8.67 6.68 13.99
N GLU A 513 9.39 5.60 14.30
CA GLU A 513 8.94 4.54 15.22
C GLU A 513 8.75 5.06 16.66
N ILE A 514 9.66 5.91 17.13
CA ILE A 514 9.57 6.53 18.46
C ILE A 514 8.38 7.50 18.48
N VAL A 515 8.29 8.41 17.51
CA VAL A 515 7.21 9.41 17.43
C VAL A 515 5.83 8.76 17.36
N THR A 516 5.70 7.63 16.64
CA THR A 516 4.44 6.86 16.57
C THR A 516 3.96 6.45 17.97
N ALA A 517 4.87 6.06 18.86
CA ALA A 517 4.50 5.63 20.20
C ALA A 517 3.97 6.75 21.11
N TYR A 518 4.31 8.02 20.85
CA TYR A 518 3.84 9.17 21.63
C TYR A 518 2.71 9.95 20.94
N TYR A 519 2.74 10.03 19.60
CA TYR A 519 1.87 10.90 18.82
C TYR A 519 1.10 10.15 17.75
N TYR A 520 1.10 8.80 17.78
CA TYR A 520 0.43 7.92 16.82
C TYR A 520 0.89 8.17 15.37
N GLN A 521 0.23 7.54 14.43
CA GLN A 521 0.53 7.68 13.00
C GLN A 521 0.55 9.14 12.51
N LYS A 522 -0.35 9.96 13.04
CA LYS A 522 -0.41 11.39 12.71
C LYS A 522 0.91 12.10 13.01
N GLY A 523 1.51 11.81 14.16
CA GLY A 523 2.81 12.38 14.55
C GLY A 523 3.95 11.87 13.67
N ALA A 524 3.97 10.57 13.35
CA ALA A 524 4.99 9.99 12.47
C ALA A 524 4.97 10.64 11.08
N ILE A 525 3.77 10.87 10.51
CA ILE A 525 3.64 11.56 9.23
C ILE A 525 4.19 12.99 9.36
N ALA A 526 3.77 13.75 10.37
CA ALA A 526 4.26 15.12 10.58
C ALA A 526 5.80 15.17 10.70
N ASN A 527 6.41 14.21 11.40
CA ASN A 527 7.87 14.12 11.54
C ASN A 527 8.56 13.84 10.20
N SER A 528 8.02 12.89 9.41
CA SER A 528 8.62 12.48 8.13
C SER A 528 8.61 13.58 7.06
N LEU A 529 7.62 14.50 7.09
CA LEU A 529 7.50 15.58 6.10
C LEU A 529 8.69 16.50 6.05
N ALA A 530 9.35 16.74 7.19
CA ALA A 530 10.53 17.62 7.29
C ALA A 530 11.73 17.11 6.47
N SER A 531 11.79 15.82 6.19
CA SER A 531 12.89 15.17 5.47
C SER A 531 12.48 14.54 4.13
N ASP A 532 11.22 14.67 3.72
CA ASP A 532 10.68 14.12 2.48
C ASP A 532 11.11 14.96 1.27
N THR A 533 12.00 14.40 0.45
CA THR A 533 12.56 15.07 -0.72
C THR A 533 11.49 15.43 -1.75
N GLN A 534 10.49 14.55 -1.96
CA GLN A 534 9.43 14.80 -2.94
C GLN A 534 8.47 15.90 -2.47
N VAL A 535 8.18 15.97 -1.16
CA VAL A 535 7.37 17.06 -0.58
C VAL A 535 8.12 18.39 -0.65
N ALA A 536 9.43 18.40 -0.39
CA ALA A 536 10.26 19.59 -0.50
C ALA A 536 10.29 20.13 -1.95
N GLU A 537 10.47 19.26 -2.95
CA GLU A 537 10.44 19.64 -4.37
C GLU A 537 9.04 20.11 -4.82
N ALA A 538 7.97 19.49 -4.31
CA ALA A 538 6.60 19.93 -4.57
C ALA A 538 6.34 21.35 -4.01
N LYS A 539 6.76 21.60 -2.76
CA LYS A 539 6.69 22.93 -2.15
C LYS A 539 7.46 23.96 -2.97
N LYS A 540 8.70 23.64 -3.36
CA LYS A 540 9.54 24.50 -4.18
C LYS A 540 8.90 24.85 -5.52
N LEU A 541 8.30 23.85 -6.22
CA LEU A 541 7.58 24.08 -7.46
C LEU A 541 6.37 24.99 -7.27
N LEU A 542 5.59 24.79 -6.20
CA LEU A 542 4.42 25.61 -5.91
C LEU A 542 4.77 27.07 -5.59
N LEU A 543 5.96 27.33 -5.06
CA LEU A 543 6.47 28.68 -4.80
C LEU A 543 7.04 29.36 -6.06
N ASP A 544 7.48 28.58 -7.05
CA ASP A 544 7.92 29.06 -8.36
C ASP A 544 6.75 29.09 -9.35
N THR A 545 5.96 30.15 -9.26
CA THR A 545 4.73 30.33 -10.07
C THR A 545 5.00 30.32 -11.57
N GLU A 546 6.14 30.83 -12.01
CA GLU A 546 6.52 30.87 -13.45
C GLU A 546 6.75 29.44 -13.97
N ARG A 547 7.58 28.68 -13.27
CA ARG A 547 7.87 27.27 -13.61
C ARG A 547 6.59 26.42 -13.53
N TYR A 548 5.76 26.61 -12.52
CA TYR A 548 4.49 25.90 -12.37
C TYR A 548 3.56 26.13 -13.56
N ASN A 549 3.37 27.41 -13.93
CA ASN A 549 2.52 27.78 -15.05
C ASN A 549 3.07 27.30 -16.41
N LYS A 550 4.40 27.32 -16.61
CA LYS A 550 5.05 26.80 -17.81
C LYS A 550 4.84 25.30 -18.00
N ILE A 551 4.75 24.52 -16.91
CA ILE A 551 4.43 23.08 -16.98
C ILE A 551 3.00 22.86 -17.43
N LEU A 552 2.04 23.63 -16.91
CA LEU A 552 0.61 23.46 -17.25
C LEU A 552 0.24 24.04 -18.63
N ARG A 553 0.98 25.05 -19.10
CA ARG A 553 0.70 25.77 -20.37
C ARG A 553 2.00 26.01 -21.11
N PRO A 554 2.62 24.96 -21.70
CA PRO A 554 3.90 25.03 -22.37
C PRO A 554 3.82 25.85 -23.67
#